data_18a39c30e02a9dc0df820ef53a20bb69
#
_entry.id   18a39c30e02a9dc0df820ef53a20bb69
#
_cell.length_a   1.000
_cell.length_b   1.000
_cell.length_c   1.000
_cell.angle_alpha   90.00
_cell.angle_beta   90.00
_cell.angle_gamma   90.00
#
_symmetry.space_group_name_H-M   'P 1'
#
loop_
_entity.id
_entity.type
_entity.pdbx_description
1 polymer ?
#
loop_
_entity_poly.entity_id
_entity_poly.type
_entity_poly.pdbx_seq_one_letter_code
_entity_poly.pdbx_strand_id
1 'polypeptide(L)'
;SKKKISKKIVEIIKQNFGTTKPIYDIFGGGGAITAECVLNSLEVHYNDLDKDITDAFERVISKDREWIKTLIVSRDEFFEIKEKENKTTDDFLKLLVNSFGNKKIDYLCSKEISDLKYNLAKEIIEKHDVFSGYKQTETYKRSVEKYKQLERLQQLERLQQLERLQQLDEVKTTNKSYHDFSEVSGAILYLDPPYEGSHQKGYINQFDSQEFYDWAFEIAKTNIVIISSYSISDERFEAVYSFDKARSTLQIGTSNKEKNEKLFMVKDS
;
A
#
# COMPACT_ATOMS: atom_id res chain seq x y z
N SER A 1 1.14 -0.30 -6.01
CA SER A 1 1.01 0.50 -4.77
C SER A 1 0.78 1.96 -5.10
N LYS A 2 -0.27 2.56 -4.58
CA LYS A 2 -0.66 3.97 -4.76
C LYS A 2 0.31 4.96 -4.11
N LYS A 3 1.27 4.52 -3.35
CA LYS A 3 2.20 5.36 -2.58
C LYS A 3 2.82 6.52 -3.38
N LYS A 4 3.14 6.30 -4.66
CA LYS A 4 3.77 7.35 -5.49
C LYS A 4 2.79 8.44 -5.94
N ILE A 5 1.50 8.15 -5.93
CA ILE A 5 0.44 9.03 -6.45
C ILE A 5 -0.59 9.42 -5.39
N SER A 6 -0.52 8.84 -4.17
CA SER A 6 -1.48 9.14 -3.09
C SER A 6 -1.59 10.62 -2.77
N LYS A 7 -0.46 11.31 -2.66
CA LYS A 7 -0.45 12.76 -2.45
C LYS A 7 -1.24 13.52 -3.53
N LYS A 8 -1.01 13.15 -4.81
CA LYS A 8 -1.72 13.80 -5.92
C LYS A 8 -3.19 13.45 -5.95
N ILE A 9 -3.56 12.20 -5.59
CA ILE A 9 -4.96 11.79 -5.48
C ILE A 9 -5.68 12.63 -4.42
N VAL A 10 -5.11 12.75 -3.22
CA VAL A 10 -5.72 13.51 -2.13
C VAL A 10 -5.77 15.02 -2.46
N GLU A 11 -4.75 15.54 -3.14
CA GLU A 11 -4.77 16.91 -3.67
C GLU A 11 -5.93 17.14 -4.63
N ILE A 12 -6.15 16.22 -5.60
CA ILE A 12 -7.28 16.27 -6.55
C ILE A 12 -8.62 16.22 -5.79
N ILE A 13 -8.75 15.36 -4.79
CA ILE A 13 -9.96 15.28 -3.96
C ILE A 13 -10.24 16.63 -3.30
N LYS A 14 -9.24 17.20 -2.63
CA LYS A 14 -9.38 18.49 -1.95
C LYS A 14 -9.76 19.63 -2.90
N GLN A 15 -9.12 19.69 -4.05
CA GLN A 15 -9.32 20.77 -5.04
C GLN A 15 -10.71 20.73 -5.67
N ASN A 16 -11.27 19.54 -5.90
CA ASN A 16 -12.54 19.40 -6.62
C ASN A 16 -13.75 19.23 -5.69
N PHE A 17 -13.56 18.64 -4.51
CA PHE A 17 -14.67 18.25 -3.63
C PHE A 17 -14.60 18.85 -2.22
N GLY A 18 -13.54 19.60 -1.93
CA GLY A 18 -13.35 20.23 -0.62
C GLY A 18 -12.82 19.26 0.44
N THR A 19 -13.01 19.65 1.72
CA THR A 19 -12.40 18.96 2.87
C THR A 19 -13.40 18.58 3.96
N THR A 20 -14.71 18.76 3.72
CA THR A 20 -15.74 18.62 4.74
C THR A 20 -16.47 17.27 4.70
N LYS A 21 -16.34 16.52 3.61
CA LYS A 21 -16.97 15.21 3.47
C LYS A 21 -16.06 14.13 4.01
N PRO A 22 -16.58 13.14 4.74
CA PRO A 22 -15.78 11.96 5.13
C PRO A 22 -15.35 11.18 3.89
N ILE A 23 -14.13 10.64 3.93
CA ILE A 23 -13.54 9.82 2.86
C ILE A 23 -13.56 8.37 3.31
N TYR A 24 -14.00 7.46 2.46
CA TYR A 24 -13.95 6.02 2.67
C TYR A 24 -12.93 5.41 1.70
N ASP A 25 -11.81 4.93 2.24
CA ASP A 25 -10.77 4.15 1.53
C ASP A 25 -11.16 2.68 1.62
N ILE A 26 -12.03 2.21 0.71
CA ILE A 26 -12.73 0.92 0.83
C ILE A 26 -11.84 -0.28 0.47
N PHE A 27 -10.83 -0.08 -0.38
CA PHE A 27 -9.81 -1.06 -0.73
C PHE A 27 -8.44 -0.58 -0.22
N GLY A 28 -8.36 -0.33 1.07
CA GLY A 28 -7.28 0.45 1.70
C GLY A 28 -5.90 -0.16 1.57
N GLY A 29 -5.78 -1.49 1.52
CA GLY A 29 -4.51 -2.20 1.35
C GLY A 29 -3.44 -1.73 2.34
N GLY A 30 -2.33 -1.23 1.83
CA GLY A 30 -1.24 -0.68 2.66
C GLY A 30 -1.49 0.73 3.23
N GLY A 31 -2.70 1.25 3.20
CA GLY A 31 -3.11 2.51 3.84
C GLY A 31 -2.50 3.79 3.22
N ALA A 32 -2.08 3.76 1.97
CA ALA A 32 -1.38 4.91 1.38
C ALA A 32 -2.28 6.14 1.17
N ILE A 33 -3.54 5.94 0.82
CA ILE A 33 -4.53 7.02 0.68
C ILE A 33 -4.98 7.48 2.05
N THR A 34 -5.31 6.54 2.93
CA THR A 34 -5.68 6.81 4.32
C THR A 34 -4.63 7.68 5.01
N ALA A 35 -3.35 7.31 4.93
CA ALA A 35 -2.25 8.08 5.52
C ALA A 35 -2.17 9.51 4.95
N GLU A 36 -2.33 9.67 3.66
CA GLU A 36 -2.29 10.98 3.03
C GLU A 36 -3.50 11.85 3.41
N CYS A 37 -4.67 11.24 3.58
CA CYS A 37 -5.87 11.94 4.09
C CYS A 37 -5.64 12.50 5.49
N VAL A 38 -5.13 11.68 6.43
CA VAL A 38 -4.82 12.12 7.80
C VAL A 38 -3.78 13.24 7.81
N LEU A 39 -2.70 13.13 7.04
CA LEU A 39 -1.68 14.18 6.90
C LEU A 39 -2.25 15.51 6.38
N ASN A 40 -3.39 15.46 5.72
CA ASN A 40 -4.11 16.64 5.23
C ASN A 40 -5.30 17.02 6.12
N SER A 41 -5.41 16.47 7.34
CA SER A 41 -6.51 16.72 8.31
C SER A 41 -7.90 16.43 7.73
N LEU A 42 -8.02 15.40 6.90
CA LEU A 42 -9.27 14.93 6.33
C LEU A 42 -9.82 13.77 7.17
N GLU A 43 -11.12 13.75 7.41
CA GLU A 43 -11.78 12.60 8.02
C GLU A 43 -11.72 11.42 7.04
N VAL A 44 -11.18 10.28 7.50
CA VAL A 44 -11.04 9.09 6.67
C VAL A 44 -11.39 7.82 7.43
N HIS A 45 -12.08 6.90 6.76
CA HIS A 45 -12.42 5.56 7.21
C HIS A 45 -11.68 4.56 6.34
N TYR A 46 -10.87 3.71 6.98
CA TYR A 46 -10.13 2.65 6.31
C TYR A 46 -10.94 1.37 6.30
N ASN A 47 -10.93 0.66 5.17
CA ASN A 47 -11.48 -0.68 5.04
C ASN A 47 -10.63 -1.53 4.11
N ASP A 48 -10.54 -2.82 4.40
CA ASP A 48 -10.07 -3.83 3.44
C ASP A 48 -10.82 -5.13 3.69
N LEU A 49 -11.11 -5.87 2.61
CA LEU A 49 -11.78 -7.17 2.70
C LEU A 49 -10.84 -8.25 3.28
N ASP A 50 -9.54 -8.14 3.02
CA ASP A 50 -8.54 -9.07 3.53
C ASP A 50 -8.27 -8.80 5.01
N LYS A 51 -8.72 -9.74 5.86
CA LYS A 51 -8.53 -9.62 7.31
C LYS A 51 -7.07 -9.54 7.72
N ASP A 52 -6.18 -10.26 7.06
CA ASP A 52 -4.74 -10.22 7.37
C ASP A 52 -4.16 -8.83 7.10
N ILE A 53 -4.66 -8.16 6.06
CA ILE A 53 -4.26 -6.80 5.71
C ILE A 53 -4.80 -5.80 6.73
N THR A 54 -6.08 -5.92 7.12
CA THR A 54 -6.70 -5.06 8.13
C THR A 54 -6.02 -5.23 9.49
N ASP A 55 -5.83 -6.48 9.95
CA ASP A 55 -5.13 -6.77 11.21
C ASP A 55 -3.70 -6.23 11.20
N ALA A 56 -3.00 -6.34 10.06
CA ALA A 56 -1.65 -5.79 9.92
C ALA A 56 -1.65 -4.26 9.97
N PHE A 57 -2.62 -3.60 9.34
CA PHE A 57 -2.77 -2.15 9.39
C PHE A 57 -3.03 -1.69 10.83
N GLU A 58 -4.01 -2.27 11.52
CA GLU A 58 -4.32 -1.98 12.93
C GLU A 58 -3.13 -2.23 13.86
N ARG A 59 -2.40 -3.33 13.61
CA ARG A 59 -1.19 -3.67 14.39
C ARG A 59 -0.12 -2.59 14.25
N VAL A 60 0.10 -2.08 13.04
CA VAL A 60 1.10 -1.03 12.79
C VAL A 60 0.72 0.29 13.46
N ILE A 61 -0.54 0.74 13.32
CA ILE A 61 -0.98 2.01 13.89
C ILE A 61 -1.05 1.98 15.43
N SER A 62 -1.26 0.80 16.03
CA SER A 62 -1.34 0.62 17.49
C SER A 62 0.03 0.49 18.19
N LYS A 63 1.14 0.45 17.44
CA LYS A 63 2.47 0.20 17.98
C LYS A 63 3.37 1.43 17.88
N ASP A 64 4.42 1.42 18.68
CA ASP A 64 5.43 2.46 18.66
C ASP A 64 6.52 2.22 17.59
N ARG A 65 7.36 3.22 17.44
CA ARG A 65 8.47 3.24 16.48
C ARG A 65 9.53 2.17 16.76
N GLU A 66 9.73 1.81 18.02
CA GLU A 66 10.71 0.79 18.40
C GLU A 66 10.24 -0.61 17.98
N TRP A 67 8.94 -0.88 18.13
CA TRP A 67 8.40 -2.15 17.68
C TRP A 67 8.57 -2.37 16.16
N ILE A 68 8.39 -1.34 15.33
CA ILE A 68 8.59 -1.47 13.87
C ILE A 68 9.98 -2.00 13.52
N LYS A 69 11.01 -1.61 14.28
CA LYS A 69 12.39 -2.07 14.07
C LYS A 69 12.54 -3.58 14.24
N THR A 70 11.67 -4.21 15.03
CA THR A 70 11.66 -5.67 15.25
C THR A 70 11.15 -6.49 14.06
N LEU A 71 10.57 -5.84 13.07
CA LEU A 71 10.02 -6.51 11.89
C LEU A 71 11.09 -6.95 10.88
N ILE A 72 12.34 -6.48 11.00
CA ILE A 72 13.45 -6.96 10.18
C ILE A 72 13.97 -8.27 10.74
N VAL A 73 13.95 -9.30 9.91
CA VAL A 73 14.40 -10.65 10.28
C VAL A 73 15.47 -11.13 9.30
N SER A 74 16.30 -12.09 9.77
CA SER A 74 17.26 -12.79 8.94
C SER A 74 16.57 -13.65 7.88
N ARG A 75 17.37 -14.16 6.93
CA ARG A 75 16.87 -15.11 5.94
C ARG A 75 16.36 -16.40 6.59
N ASP A 76 17.10 -16.92 7.55
CA ASP A 76 16.74 -18.18 8.21
C ASP A 76 15.47 -18.00 9.04
N GLU A 77 15.37 -16.94 9.85
CA GLU A 77 14.14 -16.61 10.59
C GLU A 77 12.93 -16.41 9.66
N PHE A 78 13.14 -15.82 8.48
CA PHE A 78 12.06 -15.66 7.49
C PHE A 78 11.48 -17.00 7.06
N PHE A 79 12.34 -17.99 6.75
CA PHE A 79 11.88 -19.30 6.34
C PHE A 79 11.29 -20.11 7.50
N GLU A 80 11.82 -19.97 8.72
CA GLU A 80 11.21 -20.53 9.92
C GLU A 80 9.79 -19.99 10.13
N ILE A 81 9.60 -18.67 10.03
CA ILE A 81 8.26 -18.05 10.11
C ILE A 81 7.36 -18.54 8.99
N LYS A 82 7.87 -18.66 7.77
CA LYS A 82 7.10 -19.10 6.62
C LYS A 82 6.53 -20.51 6.81
N GLU A 83 7.27 -21.41 7.43
CA GLU A 83 6.87 -22.80 7.68
C GLU A 83 5.94 -22.96 8.91
N LYS A 84 5.71 -21.92 9.70
CA LYS A 84 4.75 -22.01 10.83
C LYS A 84 3.37 -22.36 10.33
N GLU A 85 2.70 -23.29 11.00
CA GLU A 85 1.30 -23.65 10.74
C GLU A 85 0.36 -22.49 11.09
N ASN A 86 0.53 -21.93 12.31
CA ASN A 86 -0.24 -20.79 12.78
C ASN A 86 0.63 -19.55 12.83
N LYS A 87 0.36 -18.58 11.95
CA LYS A 87 1.07 -17.32 11.87
C LYS A 87 0.33 -16.22 12.61
N THR A 88 1.06 -15.46 13.42
CA THR A 88 0.53 -14.25 14.05
C THR A 88 0.54 -13.07 13.06
N THR A 89 -0.14 -11.98 13.40
CA THR A 89 -0.06 -10.73 12.64
C THR A 89 1.37 -10.20 12.55
N ASP A 90 2.18 -10.37 13.61
CA ASP A 90 3.60 -10.01 13.58
C ASP A 90 4.40 -10.89 12.60
N ASP A 91 4.12 -12.18 12.55
CA ASP A 91 4.71 -13.10 11.55
C ASP A 91 4.34 -12.67 10.12
N PHE A 92 3.07 -12.33 9.89
CA PHE A 92 2.62 -11.81 8.59
C PHE A 92 3.40 -10.54 8.19
N LEU A 93 3.53 -9.58 9.10
CA LEU A 93 4.28 -8.33 8.86
C LEU A 93 5.77 -8.58 8.64
N LYS A 94 6.40 -9.49 9.40
CA LYS A 94 7.78 -9.91 9.19
C LYS A 94 7.97 -10.50 7.80
N LEU A 95 7.08 -11.41 7.37
CA LEU A 95 7.12 -11.97 6.02
C LEU A 95 6.92 -10.88 4.95
N LEU A 96 5.99 -9.95 5.15
CA LEU A 96 5.72 -8.86 4.22
C LEU A 96 6.93 -7.93 4.05
N VAL A 97 7.53 -7.51 5.17
CA VAL A 97 8.69 -6.58 5.19
C VAL A 97 9.92 -7.21 4.54
N ASN A 98 10.13 -8.50 4.67
CA ASN A 98 11.36 -9.17 4.26
C ASN A 98 11.23 -9.97 2.94
N SER A 99 10.06 -9.96 2.26
CA SER A 99 9.85 -10.74 1.04
C SER A 99 10.09 -9.97 -0.26
N PHE A 100 10.48 -10.69 -1.31
CA PHE A 100 10.55 -10.12 -2.64
C PHE A 100 9.15 -9.78 -3.17
N GLY A 101 8.97 -8.54 -3.63
CA GLY A 101 7.71 -8.07 -4.21
C GLY A 101 6.51 -8.10 -3.27
N ASN A 102 6.71 -8.16 -1.95
CA ASN A 102 5.68 -8.27 -0.91
C ASN A 102 4.81 -9.54 -1.02
N LYS A 103 5.32 -10.58 -1.65
CA LYS A 103 4.56 -11.81 -1.91
C LYS A 103 4.60 -12.82 -0.75
N LYS A 104 5.42 -12.59 0.26
CA LYS A 104 5.61 -13.49 1.42
C LYS A 104 6.13 -14.91 1.07
N ILE A 105 6.67 -15.08 -0.14
CA ILE A 105 7.12 -16.38 -0.67
C ILE A 105 8.63 -16.53 -0.57
N ASP A 106 9.36 -15.55 -1.08
CA ASP A 106 10.81 -15.55 -1.17
C ASP A 106 11.42 -14.35 -0.44
N TYR A 107 12.58 -14.55 0.20
CA TYR A 107 13.30 -13.48 0.84
C TYR A 107 13.80 -12.44 -0.16
N LEU A 108 13.93 -11.20 0.29
CA LEU A 108 14.21 -10.01 -0.55
C LEU A 108 15.45 -10.10 -1.44
N CYS A 109 16.45 -10.85 -1.02
CA CYS A 109 17.78 -10.89 -1.65
C CYS A 109 18.20 -12.32 -1.92
N SER A 110 19.12 -12.52 -2.89
CA SER A 110 19.80 -13.80 -3.06
C SER A 110 20.54 -14.20 -1.77
N LYS A 111 20.88 -15.48 -1.67
CA LYS A 111 21.55 -16.01 -0.47
C LYS A 111 22.89 -15.31 -0.20
N GLU A 112 23.62 -15.00 -1.27
CA GLU A 112 24.98 -14.42 -1.18
C GLU A 112 24.99 -13.01 -0.59
N ILE A 113 23.87 -12.25 -0.76
CA ILE A 113 23.83 -10.84 -0.33
C ILE A 113 22.86 -10.59 0.84
N SER A 114 22.03 -11.60 1.17
CA SER A 114 21.00 -11.45 2.21
C SER A 114 21.60 -11.09 3.56
N ASP A 115 22.64 -11.78 3.97
CA ASP A 115 23.28 -11.58 5.27
C ASP A 115 24.00 -10.23 5.36
N LEU A 116 24.66 -9.80 4.27
CA LEU A 116 25.30 -8.49 4.22
C LEU A 116 24.28 -7.37 4.38
N LYS A 117 23.14 -7.48 3.70
CA LYS A 117 22.07 -6.48 3.80
C LYS A 117 21.37 -6.49 5.15
N TYR A 118 21.10 -7.66 5.69
CA TYR A 118 20.52 -7.83 7.02
C TYR A 118 21.44 -7.24 8.10
N ASN A 119 22.72 -7.61 8.10
CA ASN A 119 23.68 -7.13 9.09
C ASN A 119 23.84 -5.61 9.02
N LEU A 120 23.94 -5.03 7.81
CA LEU A 120 23.98 -3.58 7.67
C LEU A 120 22.69 -2.91 8.15
N ALA A 121 21.51 -3.49 7.84
CA ALA A 121 20.24 -2.96 8.32
C ALA A 121 20.16 -2.99 9.86
N LYS A 122 20.60 -4.08 10.49
CA LYS A 122 20.67 -4.20 11.95
C LYS A 122 21.65 -3.18 12.56
N GLU A 123 22.82 -3.03 11.99
CA GLU A 123 23.82 -2.05 12.47
C GLU A 123 23.27 -0.61 12.39
N ILE A 124 22.55 -0.27 11.30
CA ILE A 124 21.91 1.04 11.16
C ILE A 124 20.82 1.23 12.22
N ILE A 125 19.98 0.22 12.46
CA ILE A 125 18.92 0.28 13.49
C ILE A 125 19.50 0.50 14.88
N GLU A 126 20.61 -0.14 15.20
CA GLU A 126 21.25 -0.07 16.53
C GLU A 126 22.00 1.25 16.77
N LYS A 127 22.62 1.81 15.72
CA LYS A 127 23.52 2.97 15.86
C LYS A 127 22.91 4.29 15.43
N HIS A 128 21.84 4.27 14.64
CA HIS A 128 21.28 5.45 13.98
C HIS A 128 19.77 5.46 13.99
N ASP A 129 19.17 6.65 13.79
CA ASP A 129 17.75 6.76 13.49
C ASP A 129 17.46 6.28 12.05
N VAL A 130 16.94 5.06 11.96
CA VAL A 130 16.58 4.42 10.68
C VAL A 130 15.48 5.18 9.90
N PHE A 131 14.69 5.98 10.59
CA PHE A 131 13.56 6.71 10.01
C PHE A 131 13.97 8.06 9.42
N SER A 132 15.15 8.56 9.78
CA SER A 132 15.64 9.87 9.35
C SER A 132 17.13 9.83 8.96
N GLY A 133 17.41 10.07 7.70
CA GLY A 133 18.76 10.40 7.24
C GLY A 133 19.84 9.31 7.33
N TYR A 134 19.49 8.03 7.54
CA TYR A 134 20.49 6.97 7.71
C TYR A 134 21.48 6.84 6.54
N LYS A 135 21.06 7.22 5.32
CA LYS A 135 21.94 7.21 4.12
C LYS A 135 23.10 8.24 4.20
N GLN A 136 23.00 9.21 5.10
CA GLN A 136 24.05 10.19 5.34
C GLN A 136 25.09 9.72 6.38
N THR A 137 24.83 8.61 7.09
CA THR A 137 25.71 8.07 8.12
C THR A 137 26.97 7.46 7.52
N GLU A 138 28.09 7.53 8.26
CA GLU A 138 29.34 6.90 7.88
C GLU A 138 29.20 5.37 7.78
N THR A 139 28.40 4.76 8.64
CA THR A 139 28.07 3.32 8.60
C THR A 139 27.54 2.91 7.23
N TYR A 140 26.53 3.65 6.70
CA TYR A 140 25.95 3.37 5.39
C TYR A 140 26.95 3.65 4.26
N LYS A 141 27.59 4.82 4.25
CA LYS A 141 28.51 5.23 3.19
C LYS A 141 29.68 4.26 3.01
N ARG A 142 30.36 3.90 4.09
CA ARG A 142 31.48 2.93 4.05
C ARG A 142 31.05 1.55 3.54
N SER A 143 29.86 1.10 3.95
CA SER A 143 29.35 -0.21 3.51
C SER A 143 29.00 -0.22 2.03
N VAL A 144 28.40 0.86 1.50
CA VAL A 144 28.07 1.00 0.07
C VAL A 144 29.31 1.19 -0.77
N GLU A 145 30.31 1.93 -0.30
CA GLU A 145 31.59 2.07 -0.98
C GLU A 145 32.29 0.72 -1.16
N LYS A 146 32.26 -0.11 -0.10
CA LYS A 146 32.84 -1.46 -0.13
C LYS A 146 32.02 -2.45 -0.98
N TYR A 147 30.68 -2.35 -0.92
CA TYR A 147 29.78 -3.26 -1.59
C TYR A 147 28.62 -2.48 -2.24
N LYS A 148 28.73 -2.15 -3.51
CA LYS A 148 27.72 -1.38 -4.26
C LYS A 148 26.32 -2.00 -4.21
N GLN A 149 26.21 -3.32 -4.07
CA GLN A 149 24.92 -4.03 -3.93
C GLN A 149 24.15 -3.64 -2.67
N LEU A 150 24.80 -2.99 -1.69
CA LEU A 150 24.17 -2.50 -0.45
C LEU A 150 23.49 -1.13 -0.60
N GLU A 151 23.62 -0.45 -1.75
CA GLU A 151 23.01 0.87 -2.00
C GLU A 151 21.51 0.92 -1.69
N ARG A 152 20.80 -0.17 -1.91
CA ARG A 152 19.38 -0.26 -1.63
C ARG A 152 19.07 -1.24 -0.52
N LEU A 153 18.65 -0.72 0.63
CA LEU A 153 18.17 -1.47 1.79
C LEU A 153 16.63 -1.44 1.83
N GLN A 154 16.01 -2.33 1.07
CA GLN A 154 14.54 -2.38 0.90
C GLN A 154 13.80 -2.60 2.22
N GLN A 155 14.36 -3.35 3.15
CA GLN A 155 13.81 -3.57 4.49
C GLN A 155 13.66 -2.24 5.23
N LEU A 156 14.72 -1.42 5.27
CA LEU A 156 14.66 -0.09 5.91
C LEU A 156 13.68 0.87 5.21
N GLU A 157 13.62 0.83 3.88
CA GLU A 157 12.63 1.61 3.13
C GLU A 157 11.19 1.23 3.51
N ARG A 158 10.95 -0.04 3.83
CA ARG A 158 9.63 -0.53 4.28
C ARG A 158 9.33 -0.13 5.71
N LEU A 159 10.30 -0.20 6.63
CA LEU A 159 10.11 0.32 7.99
C LEU A 159 9.72 1.80 7.98
N GLN A 160 10.40 2.63 7.16
CA GLN A 160 10.04 4.03 7.00
C GLN A 160 8.63 4.24 6.43
N GLN A 161 8.10 3.28 5.69
CA GLN A 161 6.73 3.32 5.20
C GLN A 161 5.73 3.01 6.30
N LEU A 162 6.02 2.01 7.12
CA LEU A 162 5.18 1.63 8.25
C LEU A 162 5.17 2.70 9.34
N GLU A 163 6.30 3.34 9.60
CA GLU A 163 6.40 4.42 10.58
C GLU A 163 5.46 5.59 10.26
N ARG A 164 5.25 5.89 8.99
CA ARG A 164 4.29 6.92 8.58
C ARG A 164 2.85 6.59 8.95
N LEU A 165 2.49 5.30 9.05
CA LEU A 165 1.17 4.87 9.46
C LEU A 165 0.94 5.03 10.97
N GLN A 166 1.99 5.12 11.77
CA GLN A 166 1.86 5.28 13.24
C GLN A 166 1.29 6.64 13.68
N GLN A 167 1.12 7.56 12.75
CA GLN A 167 0.44 8.84 13.00
C GLN A 167 -1.09 8.74 12.83
N LEU A 168 -1.62 7.51 12.61
CA LEU A 168 -3.02 7.26 12.24
C LEU A 168 -3.83 6.61 13.39
N ASP A 169 -3.47 6.87 14.63
CA ASP A 169 -4.04 6.26 15.84
C ASP A 169 -5.55 6.44 16.02
N GLU A 170 -6.15 7.47 15.40
CA GLU A 170 -7.60 7.73 15.46
C GLU A 170 -8.38 7.26 14.23
N VAL A 171 -7.75 6.56 13.27
CA VAL A 171 -8.43 6.09 12.05
C VAL A 171 -9.37 4.94 12.36
N LYS A 172 -10.64 5.08 11.99
CA LYS A 172 -11.62 4.00 12.06
C LYS A 172 -11.30 2.96 11.01
N THR A 173 -11.08 1.73 11.44
CA THR A 173 -10.79 0.58 10.59
C THR A 173 -11.96 -0.40 10.54
N THR A 174 -12.17 -1.01 9.38
CA THR A 174 -13.18 -2.06 9.19
C THR A 174 -12.66 -3.14 8.28
N ASN A 175 -13.21 -4.36 8.45
CA ASN A 175 -12.93 -5.50 7.58
C ASN A 175 -14.26 -5.98 6.98
N LYS A 176 -14.68 -5.34 5.89
CA LYS A 176 -16.00 -5.51 5.28
C LYS A 176 -15.91 -5.63 3.77
N SER A 177 -16.93 -6.24 3.15
CA SER A 177 -17.15 -6.15 1.72
C SER A 177 -17.54 -4.73 1.32
N TYR A 178 -17.23 -4.33 0.08
CA TYR A 178 -17.69 -3.06 -0.46
C TYR A 178 -19.23 -2.94 -0.46
N HIS A 179 -19.95 -4.03 -0.57
CA HIS A 179 -21.42 -4.08 -0.47
C HIS A 179 -21.97 -3.55 0.87
N ASP A 180 -21.21 -3.73 1.96
CA ASP A 180 -21.61 -3.26 3.28
C ASP A 180 -21.66 -1.73 3.41
N PHE A 181 -21.17 -1.02 2.39
CA PHE A 181 -21.17 0.44 2.33
C PHE A 181 -22.32 1.01 1.49
N SER A 182 -23.29 0.18 1.06
CA SER A 182 -24.41 0.59 0.19
C SER A 182 -25.32 1.66 0.82
N GLU A 183 -25.38 1.76 2.15
CA GLU A 183 -26.16 2.77 2.88
C GLU A 183 -25.37 4.07 3.16
N VAL A 184 -24.11 4.16 2.78
CA VAL A 184 -23.31 5.38 2.94
C VAL A 184 -23.84 6.47 2.01
N SER A 185 -23.95 7.70 2.52
CA SER A 185 -24.39 8.85 1.75
C SER A 185 -23.66 10.13 2.15
N GLY A 186 -23.52 11.06 1.20
CA GLY A 186 -22.89 12.36 1.44
C GLY A 186 -21.36 12.29 1.61
N ALA A 187 -20.73 11.20 1.24
CA ALA A 187 -19.31 10.93 1.42
C ALA A 187 -18.53 10.96 0.10
N ILE A 188 -17.20 10.81 0.20
CA ILE A 188 -16.31 10.49 -0.92
C ILE A 188 -15.85 9.05 -0.75
N LEU A 189 -16.12 8.19 -1.71
CA LEU A 189 -15.65 6.82 -1.74
C LEU A 189 -14.46 6.72 -2.70
N TYR A 190 -13.30 6.39 -2.15
CA TYR A 190 -12.13 6.08 -2.96
C TYR A 190 -12.02 4.56 -3.09
N LEU A 191 -12.01 4.08 -4.33
CA LEU A 191 -12.07 2.66 -4.69
C LEU A 191 -10.84 2.28 -5.52
N ASP A 192 -10.05 1.34 -5.02
CA ASP A 192 -8.88 0.75 -5.70
C ASP A 192 -9.06 -0.78 -5.84
N PRO A 193 -10.09 -1.23 -6.59
CA PRO A 193 -10.41 -2.64 -6.73
C PRO A 193 -9.34 -3.41 -7.51
N PRO A 194 -9.37 -4.75 -7.49
CA PRO A 194 -8.62 -5.56 -8.42
C PRO A 194 -8.89 -5.14 -9.87
N TYR A 195 -7.83 -4.90 -10.66
CA TYR A 195 -8.00 -4.40 -12.02
C TYR A 195 -8.55 -5.47 -12.96
N GLU A 196 -9.41 -5.06 -13.89
CA GLU A 196 -9.93 -5.94 -14.92
C GLU A 196 -8.79 -6.66 -15.67
N GLY A 197 -8.96 -7.96 -15.91
CA GLY A 197 -7.99 -8.78 -16.62
C GLY A 197 -6.66 -8.98 -15.89
N SER A 198 -6.53 -8.53 -14.63
CA SER A 198 -5.39 -8.91 -13.81
C SER A 198 -5.53 -10.37 -13.36
N HIS A 199 -4.38 -11.09 -13.26
CA HIS A 199 -4.40 -12.42 -12.67
C HIS A 199 -4.79 -12.30 -11.20
N GLN A 200 -6.00 -12.75 -10.86
CA GLN A 200 -6.57 -12.70 -9.50
C GLN A 200 -5.94 -13.72 -8.53
N LYS A 201 -4.78 -14.31 -8.88
CA LYS A 201 -4.01 -15.16 -7.97
C LYS A 201 -3.54 -14.35 -6.76
N GLY A 202 -4.23 -14.55 -5.64
CA GLY A 202 -3.93 -13.87 -4.36
C GLY A 202 -5.06 -13.04 -3.77
N TYR A 203 -6.21 -12.95 -4.44
CA TYR A 203 -7.44 -12.40 -3.85
C TYR A 203 -8.27 -13.52 -3.22
N ILE A 204 -8.93 -13.23 -2.09
CA ILE A 204 -9.67 -14.20 -1.28
C ILE A 204 -10.88 -14.76 -2.05
N ASN A 205 -11.50 -13.96 -2.92
CA ASN A 205 -12.63 -14.33 -3.77
C ASN A 205 -12.42 -13.89 -5.21
N GLN A 206 -13.10 -14.57 -6.14
CA GLN A 206 -13.15 -14.10 -7.53
C GLN A 206 -13.91 -12.75 -7.56
N PHE A 207 -13.21 -11.67 -7.92
CA PHE A 207 -13.78 -10.33 -8.00
C PHE A 207 -14.57 -10.20 -9.31
N ASP A 208 -15.87 -9.94 -9.21
CA ASP A 208 -16.74 -9.65 -10.34
C ASP A 208 -16.73 -8.14 -10.63
N SER A 209 -16.08 -7.77 -11.73
CA SER A 209 -15.96 -6.36 -12.13
C SER A 209 -17.31 -5.75 -12.54
N GLN A 210 -18.22 -6.53 -13.13
CA GLN A 210 -19.52 -6.01 -13.54
C GLN A 210 -20.42 -5.73 -12.34
N GLU A 211 -20.49 -6.67 -11.39
CA GLU A 211 -21.21 -6.49 -10.12
C GLU A 211 -20.68 -5.28 -9.35
N PHE A 212 -19.35 -5.13 -9.32
CA PHE A 212 -18.72 -3.97 -8.69
C PHE A 212 -19.10 -2.65 -9.37
N TYR A 213 -19.09 -2.58 -10.72
CA TYR A 213 -19.46 -1.35 -11.43
C TYR A 213 -20.95 -1.02 -11.26
N ASP A 214 -21.82 -2.02 -11.22
CA ASP A 214 -23.23 -1.81 -10.94
C ASP A 214 -23.43 -1.20 -9.54
N TRP A 215 -22.76 -1.73 -8.54
CA TRP A 215 -22.76 -1.17 -7.20
C TRP A 215 -22.16 0.24 -7.15
N ALA A 216 -21.01 0.46 -7.78
CA ALA A 216 -20.36 1.76 -7.80
C ALA A 216 -21.20 2.84 -8.49
N PHE A 217 -21.94 2.46 -9.54
CA PHE A 217 -22.87 3.37 -10.22
C PHE A 217 -24.07 3.73 -9.33
N GLU A 218 -24.66 2.76 -8.63
CA GLU A 218 -25.80 3.02 -7.74
C GLU A 218 -25.40 3.92 -6.56
N ILE A 219 -24.27 3.65 -5.90
CA ILE A 219 -23.85 4.43 -4.75
C ILE A 219 -23.37 5.85 -5.14
N ALA A 220 -23.00 6.07 -6.38
CA ALA A 220 -22.63 7.39 -6.90
C ALA A 220 -23.82 8.36 -6.97
N LYS A 221 -25.08 7.88 -6.88
CA LYS A 221 -26.26 8.74 -6.82
C LYS A 221 -26.33 9.61 -5.58
N THR A 222 -25.69 9.17 -4.49
CA THR A 222 -25.71 9.87 -3.20
C THR A 222 -24.31 10.24 -2.68
N ASN A 223 -23.25 9.83 -3.40
CA ASN A 223 -21.87 10.04 -3.00
C ASN A 223 -21.00 10.48 -4.17
N ILE A 224 -19.80 10.97 -3.87
CA ILE A 224 -18.74 11.13 -4.85
C ILE A 224 -17.94 9.83 -4.90
N VAL A 225 -17.97 9.14 -6.04
CA VAL A 225 -17.25 7.88 -6.24
C VAL A 225 -16.07 8.09 -7.19
N ILE A 226 -14.87 7.73 -6.70
CA ILE A 226 -13.62 7.83 -7.46
C ILE A 226 -13.00 6.44 -7.54
N ILE A 227 -12.90 5.88 -8.75
CA ILE A 227 -12.30 4.57 -9.00
C ILE A 227 -10.92 4.75 -9.58
N SER A 228 -9.91 4.11 -8.98
CA SER A 228 -8.55 4.07 -9.49
C SER A 228 -8.31 2.79 -10.27
N SER A 229 -7.96 2.91 -11.56
CA SER A 229 -7.68 1.77 -12.44
C SER A 229 -6.81 2.18 -13.63
N TYR A 230 -6.28 1.20 -14.39
CA TYR A 230 -5.67 1.45 -15.70
C TYR A 230 -6.71 1.67 -16.79
N SER A 231 -7.82 0.92 -16.72
CA SER A 231 -8.93 0.97 -17.64
C SER A 231 -10.18 0.44 -16.97
N ILE A 232 -11.34 0.92 -17.38
CA ILE A 232 -12.66 0.42 -17.03
C ILE A 232 -13.39 0.16 -18.35
N SER A 233 -14.00 -1.03 -18.49
CA SER A 233 -14.75 -1.40 -19.69
C SER A 233 -16.18 -0.87 -19.68
N ASP A 234 -16.71 -0.51 -18.51
CA ASP A 234 -18.07 -0.01 -18.34
C ASP A 234 -18.19 1.43 -18.82
N GLU A 235 -19.06 1.66 -19.81
CA GLU A 235 -19.25 2.95 -20.47
C GLU A 235 -19.90 4.03 -19.59
N ARG A 236 -20.46 3.65 -18.44
CA ARG A 236 -21.02 4.60 -17.46
C ARG A 236 -19.95 5.44 -16.76
N PHE A 237 -18.68 5.01 -16.83
CA PHE A 237 -17.54 5.67 -16.20
C PHE A 237 -16.62 6.30 -17.23
N GLU A 238 -16.06 7.45 -16.90
CA GLU A 238 -15.06 8.11 -17.71
C GLU A 238 -13.81 8.46 -16.91
N ALA A 239 -12.67 8.51 -17.59
CA ALA A 239 -11.41 8.91 -16.97
C ALA A 239 -11.38 10.43 -16.81
N VAL A 240 -11.41 10.90 -15.58
CA VAL A 240 -11.32 12.32 -15.22
C VAL A 240 -9.89 12.79 -14.97
N TYR A 241 -8.97 11.87 -14.71
CA TYR A 241 -7.55 12.18 -14.51
C TYR A 241 -6.66 11.01 -14.92
N SER A 242 -5.49 11.30 -15.51
CA SER A 242 -4.47 10.32 -15.88
C SER A 242 -3.13 10.71 -15.27
N PHE A 243 -2.48 9.79 -14.58
CA PHE A 243 -1.16 10.01 -14.00
C PHE A 243 -0.08 9.76 -15.05
N ASP A 244 0.93 10.65 -15.10
CA ASP A 244 2.12 10.43 -15.91
C ASP A 244 2.92 9.21 -15.40
N LYS A 245 3.65 8.55 -16.29
CA LYS A 245 4.46 7.38 -15.98
C LYS A 245 5.41 7.64 -14.82
N ALA A 246 5.24 6.93 -13.71
CA ALA A 246 6.37 6.65 -12.85
C ALA A 246 7.30 5.67 -13.60
N ARG A 247 8.45 6.17 -14.14
CA ARG A 247 9.44 5.35 -14.83
C ARG A 247 9.83 4.16 -13.94
N SER A 248 9.43 2.96 -14.34
CA SER A 248 9.93 1.71 -13.79
C SER A 248 11.28 1.44 -14.43
N THR A 249 12.34 1.40 -13.65
CA THR A 249 13.72 1.09 -14.10
C THR A 249 13.94 -0.39 -14.45
N LEU A 250 12.90 -1.22 -14.47
CA LEU A 250 12.95 -2.65 -14.78
C LEU A 250 11.89 -3.00 -15.83
N GLN A 251 12.13 -2.60 -17.08
CA GLN A 251 11.42 -3.16 -18.24
C GLN A 251 12.43 -3.51 -19.33
N ILE A 252 12.83 -4.78 -19.32
CA ILE A 252 13.43 -5.46 -20.46
C ILE A 252 12.33 -6.37 -21.02
N GLY A 253 11.86 -6.09 -22.24
CA GLY A 253 11.15 -7.06 -23.09
C GLY A 253 9.65 -6.79 -23.34
N THR A 254 9.36 -6.44 -24.59
CA THR A 254 8.22 -6.71 -25.48
C THR A 254 6.78 -6.29 -25.08
N SER A 255 6.19 -5.52 -26.03
CA SER A 255 4.78 -5.18 -26.21
C SER A 255 4.08 -4.47 -25.03
N ASN A 256 4.32 -3.17 -24.90
CA ASN A 256 3.62 -2.33 -23.94
C ASN A 256 2.56 -1.45 -24.58
N LYS A 257 1.28 -1.83 -24.42
CA LYS A 257 0.23 -0.82 -24.27
C LYS A 257 0.54 -0.09 -22.95
N GLU A 258 0.73 1.23 -23.04
CA GLU A 258 1.04 2.07 -21.88
C GLU A 258 -0.10 2.01 -20.87
N LYS A 259 0.15 1.34 -19.73
CA LYS A 259 -0.81 1.29 -18.62
C LYS A 259 -0.50 2.42 -17.64
N ASN A 260 -1.11 3.58 -17.85
CA ASN A 260 -1.08 4.67 -16.88
C ASN A 260 -2.23 4.51 -15.89
N GLU A 261 -1.96 4.78 -14.63
CA GLU A 261 -3.00 4.87 -13.61
C GLU A 261 -3.93 6.04 -13.92
N LYS A 262 -5.23 5.84 -13.75
CA LYS A 262 -6.26 6.84 -13.99
C LYS A 262 -7.26 6.88 -12.85
N LEU A 263 -7.91 8.01 -12.69
CA LEU A 263 -9.10 8.13 -11.86
C LEU A 263 -10.32 8.21 -12.76
N PHE A 264 -11.34 7.45 -12.40
CA PHE A 264 -12.60 7.38 -13.11
C PHE A 264 -13.74 7.83 -12.20
N MET A 265 -14.73 8.45 -12.79
CA MET A 265 -15.99 8.82 -12.14
C MET A 265 -17.14 8.48 -13.07
N VAL A 266 -18.36 8.46 -12.52
CA VAL A 266 -19.59 8.34 -13.34
C VAL A 266 -19.68 9.53 -14.27
N LYS A 267 -20.00 9.30 -15.53
CA LYS A 267 -20.24 10.37 -16.51
C LYS A 267 -21.40 11.25 -16.06
N ASP A 268 -21.19 12.55 -16.16
CA ASP A 268 -22.30 13.49 -16.03
C ASP A 268 -23.30 13.22 -17.17
N SER A 269 -24.58 13.00 -16.82
CA SER A 269 -25.67 12.74 -17.75
C SER A 269 -26.20 14.01 -18.40
#